data_fae0500690eb2b56c8a081744e10dedf
#
_entry.id   fae0500690eb2b56c8a081744e10dedf
#
_cell.length_a   1.000
_cell.length_b   1.000
_cell.length_c   1.000
_cell.angle_alpha   90.00
_cell.angle_beta   90.00
_cell.angle_gamma   90.00
#
_symmetry.space_group_name_H-M   'P 1'
#
loop_
_entity.id
_entity.type
_entity.pdbx_description
1 polymer ?
#
loop_
_entity_poly.entity_id
_entity_poly.type
_entity_poly.pdbx_seq_one_letter_code
_entity_poly.pdbx_strand_id
1 'polypeptide(L)'
;MGSKTTSNTTTKVISVVSKVYCSASEKVLVVRQRPHVANGGGFVVTDVDQTPLFSAEGCGVIGRKDELILRDNFDSPLLLIRKKGEIVEVLSMARKWKGYTTTFEGSRKLVFTLKEPNSCIFKNIPIKISIESRDYGNNHRNFTVAGYFPDRDCSILDSLGNAIAKVELRKGIEVKSKDVYNVIIKAGVDQAFVIGVIAILDYIYGGSTRC
;
A
#
# COMPACT_ATOMS: atom_id res chain seq x y z
N MET A 1 -20.62 31.35 -32.36
CA MET A 1 -20.81 29.92 -32.02
C MET A 1 -19.44 29.36 -31.61
N GLY A 2 -19.22 29.29 -30.32
CA GLY A 2 -17.94 28.79 -29.77
C GLY A 2 -18.05 27.29 -29.45
N SER A 3 -17.33 26.47 -30.19
CA SER A 3 -17.22 25.04 -29.95
C SER A 3 -16.41 24.81 -28.66
N LYS A 4 -17.05 24.30 -27.60
CA LYS A 4 -16.37 23.79 -26.41
C LYS A 4 -15.78 22.44 -26.75
N THR A 5 -14.48 22.39 -26.96
CA THR A 5 -13.71 21.16 -27.05
C THR A 5 -13.60 20.56 -25.65
N THR A 6 -14.41 19.57 -25.35
CA THR A 6 -14.28 18.71 -24.17
C THR A 6 -13.07 17.80 -24.38
N SER A 7 -11.96 18.12 -23.72
CA SER A 7 -10.80 17.23 -23.65
C SER A 7 -11.16 16.00 -22.82
N ASN A 8 -11.42 14.88 -23.48
CA ASN A 8 -11.51 13.56 -22.85
C ASN A 8 -10.13 13.18 -22.32
N THR A 9 -9.83 13.54 -21.08
CA THR A 9 -8.65 13.08 -20.37
C THR A 9 -8.84 11.59 -20.05
N THR A 10 -8.31 10.71 -20.86
CA THR A 10 -8.32 9.26 -20.62
C THR A 10 -7.54 8.99 -19.33
N THR A 11 -8.22 8.73 -18.23
CA THR A 11 -7.61 8.42 -16.94
C THR A 11 -6.82 7.12 -17.07
N LYS A 12 -5.48 7.20 -16.93
CA LYS A 12 -4.58 6.05 -17.02
C LYS A 12 -4.85 5.11 -15.85
N VAL A 13 -5.32 3.91 -16.13
CA VAL A 13 -5.58 2.88 -15.10
C VAL A 13 -4.27 2.23 -14.66
N ILE A 14 -4.03 2.20 -13.34
CA ILE A 14 -2.91 1.53 -12.67
C ILE A 14 -3.49 0.40 -11.82
N SER A 15 -3.69 -0.76 -12.44
CA SER A 15 -4.16 -1.98 -11.79
C SER A 15 -2.96 -2.88 -11.47
N VAL A 16 -2.78 -3.26 -10.22
CA VAL A 16 -1.70 -4.13 -9.73
C VAL A 16 -2.26 -5.40 -9.12
N VAL A 17 -3.25 -5.28 -8.25
CA VAL A 17 -3.96 -6.40 -7.61
C VAL A 17 -5.18 -6.75 -8.44
N SER A 18 -6.09 -5.80 -8.65
CA SER A 18 -7.28 -6.00 -9.48
C SER A 18 -7.85 -4.66 -9.97
N LYS A 19 -8.40 -4.68 -11.21
CA LYS A 19 -9.13 -3.52 -11.77
C LYS A 19 -10.36 -3.14 -10.96
N VAL A 20 -10.94 -4.06 -10.20
CA VAL A 20 -12.12 -3.83 -9.35
C VAL A 20 -11.84 -2.76 -8.29
N TYR A 21 -10.59 -2.63 -7.84
CA TYR A 21 -10.18 -1.64 -6.84
C TYR A 21 -9.72 -0.31 -7.45
N CYS A 22 -9.88 -0.12 -8.76
CA CYS A 22 -9.59 1.16 -9.45
C CYS A 22 -10.87 1.99 -9.56
N SER A 23 -10.95 3.08 -8.78
CA SER A 23 -12.09 4.00 -8.86
C SER A 23 -11.94 4.99 -10.01
N ALA A 24 -13.07 5.37 -10.67
CA ALA A 24 -13.09 6.40 -11.69
C ALA A 24 -12.82 7.83 -11.14
N SER A 25 -12.96 8.03 -9.82
CA SER A 25 -12.70 9.30 -9.14
C SER A 25 -11.63 9.14 -8.08
N GLU A 26 -11.02 10.26 -7.67
CA GLU A 26 -10.16 10.32 -6.48
C GLU A 26 -10.93 9.81 -5.25
N LYS A 27 -10.26 9.05 -4.39
CA LYS A 27 -10.81 8.50 -3.16
C LYS A 27 -10.00 8.94 -1.96
N VAL A 28 -10.71 9.31 -0.89
CA VAL A 28 -10.14 9.55 0.42
C VAL A 28 -10.51 8.36 1.31
N LEU A 29 -9.51 7.60 1.72
CA LEU A 29 -9.66 6.48 2.62
C LEU A 29 -9.15 6.88 4.01
N VAL A 30 -9.82 6.38 5.05
CA VAL A 30 -9.44 6.60 6.45
C VAL A 30 -8.83 5.32 6.99
N VAL A 31 -7.57 5.37 7.37
CA VAL A 31 -6.88 4.27 8.05
C VAL A 31 -6.95 4.48 9.55
N ARG A 32 -7.38 3.45 10.28
CA ARG A 32 -7.42 3.41 11.74
C ARG A 32 -6.63 2.22 12.24
N GLN A 33 -5.55 2.48 12.97
CA GLN A 33 -4.76 1.43 13.60
C GLN A 33 -5.56 0.74 14.71
N ARG A 34 -5.39 -0.58 14.82
CA ARG A 34 -5.90 -1.36 15.94
C ARG A 34 -4.83 -1.42 17.03
N PRO A 35 -5.21 -1.44 18.32
CA PRO A 35 -4.26 -1.69 19.39
C PRO A 35 -3.56 -3.04 19.19
N HIS A 36 -2.30 -3.15 19.61
CA HIS A 36 -1.64 -4.44 19.72
C HIS A 36 -2.39 -5.33 20.70
N VAL A 37 -2.91 -6.44 20.21
CA VAL A 37 -3.51 -7.50 21.01
C VAL A 37 -2.68 -8.76 20.87
N ALA A 38 -2.85 -9.73 21.78
CA ALA A 38 -2.05 -10.97 21.84
C ALA A 38 -1.97 -11.75 20.51
N ASN A 39 -2.94 -11.56 19.62
CA ASN A 39 -3.04 -12.24 18.32
C ASN A 39 -2.59 -11.39 17.12
N GLY A 40 -1.77 -10.39 17.35
CA GLY A 40 -1.30 -9.47 16.31
C GLY A 40 -2.19 -8.23 16.17
N GLY A 41 -1.54 -7.14 15.78
CA GLY A 41 -2.22 -5.89 15.48
C GLY A 41 -2.61 -5.79 14.01
N GLY A 42 -2.93 -4.60 13.58
CA GLY A 42 -3.28 -4.30 12.22
C GLY A 42 -4.03 -2.97 12.12
N PHE A 43 -4.68 -2.75 11.02
CA PHE A 43 -5.53 -1.57 10.84
C PHE A 43 -6.77 -1.91 10.01
N VAL A 44 -7.77 -1.06 10.13
CA VAL A 44 -8.97 -1.07 9.30
C VAL A 44 -8.95 0.16 8.40
N VAL A 45 -9.43 0.00 7.18
CA VAL A 45 -9.59 1.08 6.21
C VAL A 45 -11.07 1.24 5.90
N THR A 46 -11.55 2.47 6.04
CA THR A 46 -12.92 2.84 5.70
C THR A 46 -12.92 3.95 4.65
N ASP A 47 -14.05 4.18 4.02
CA ASP A 47 -14.30 5.43 3.32
C ASP A 47 -14.59 6.58 4.31
N VAL A 48 -14.95 7.75 3.78
CA VAL A 48 -15.30 8.93 4.58
C VAL A 48 -16.61 8.76 5.37
N ASP A 49 -17.50 7.86 4.89
CA ASP A 49 -18.79 7.52 5.50
C ASP A 49 -18.66 6.37 6.51
N GLN A 50 -17.43 5.97 6.85
CA GLN A 50 -17.06 4.90 7.78
C GLN A 50 -17.43 3.49 7.30
N THR A 51 -17.73 3.30 6.00
CA THR A 51 -17.96 1.98 5.43
C THR A 51 -16.63 1.21 5.35
N PRO A 52 -16.50 0.01 5.94
CA PRO A 52 -15.28 -0.79 5.85
C PRO A 52 -14.99 -1.20 4.41
N LEU A 53 -13.74 -1.04 3.98
CA LEU A 53 -13.28 -1.39 2.63
C LEU A 53 -12.17 -2.45 2.67
N PHE A 54 -11.22 -2.29 3.59
CA PHE A 54 -10.10 -3.21 3.75
C PHE A 54 -9.74 -3.40 5.21
N SER A 55 -9.09 -4.53 5.51
CA SER A 55 -8.36 -4.74 6.76
C SER A 55 -6.97 -5.28 6.46
N ALA A 56 -5.96 -4.81 7.21
CA ALA A 56 -4.62 -5.36 7.19
C ALA A 56 -4.32 -6.00 8.53
N GLU A 57 -3.80 -7.22 8.49
CA GLU A 57 -3.43 -8.00 9.66
C GLU A 57 -1.93 -8.30 9.62
N GLY A 58 -1.26 -8.09 10.76
CA GLY A 58 0.09 -8.55 11.00
C GLY A 58 0.12 -10.00 11.46
N CYS A 59 1.29 -10.63 11.45
CA CYS A 59 1.54 -12.01 11.89
C CYS A 59 0.95 -13.13 11.01
N GLY A 60 0.45 -12.81 9.81
CA GLY A 60 0.05 -13.79 8.80
C GLY A 60 -1.02 -14.80 9.22
N VAL A 61 -1.19 -15.85 8.41
CA VAL A 61 -2.26 -16.86 8.58
C VAL A 61 -2.08 -17.73 9.84
N ILE A 62 -0.85 -17.89 10.35
CA ILE A 62 -0.53 -18.81 11.45
C ILE A 62 0.44 -18.13 12.44
N GLY A 63 0.27 -16.83 12.71
CA GLY A 63 1.16 -16.10 13.60
C GLY A 63 2.61 -16.01 13.10
N ARG A 64 2.84 -16.11 11.79
CA ARG A 64 4.19 -16.01 11.20
C ARG A 64 4.67 -14.57 11.25
N LYS A 65 5.80 -14.36 11.90
CA LYS A 65 6.51 -13.09 11.81
C LYS A 65 6.83 -12.75 10.35
N ASP A 66 6.89 -11.46 10.04
CA ASP A 66 7.24 -10.98 8.70
C ASP A 66 6.24 -11.38 7.58
N GLU A 67 4.98 -11.65 7.96
CA GLU A 67 3.88 -11.91 7.04
C GLU A 67 2.69 -11.02 7.36
N LEU A 68 2.13 -10.36 6.33
CA LEU A 68 0.95 -9.50 6.42
C LEU A 68 -0.13 -10.02 5.46
N ILE A 69 -1.39 -9.87 5.85
CA ILE A 69 -2.53 -10.19 4.99
C ILE A 69 -3.40 -8.94 4.85
N LEU A 70 -3.70 -8.58 3.61
CA LEU A 70 -4.73 -7.61 3.28
C LEU A 70 -5.99 -8.34 2.85
N ARG A 71 -7.14 -7.97 3.44
CA ARG A 71 -8.47 -8.50 3.13
C ARG A 71 -9.39 -7.40 2.63
N ASP A 72 -10.42 -7.78 1.89
CA ASP A 72 -11.52 -6.88 1.54
C ASP A 72 -12.58 -6.80 2.66
N ASN A 73 -13.66 -6.09 2.37
CA ASN A 73 -14.81 -5.94 3.28
C ASN A 73 -15.62 -7.23 3.50
N PHE A 74 -15.40 -8.27 2.69
CA PHE A 74 -15.98 -9.61 2.83
C PHE A 74 -15.04 -10.59 3.53
N ASP A 75 -13.94 -10.08 4.12
CA ASP A 75 -12.88 -10.87 4.74
C ASP A 75 -12.11 -11.78 3.78
N SER A 76 -12.25 -11.57 2.48
CA SER A 76 -11.53 -12.33 1.45
C SER A 76 -10.09 -11.85 1.31
N PRO A 77 -9.09 -12.75 1.31
CA PRO A 77 -7.69 -12.38 1.21
C PRO A 77 -7.34 -11.87 -0.20
N LEU A 78 -6.90 -10.62 -0.28
CA LEU A 78 -6.49 -9.95 -1.51
C LEU A 78 -4.99 -10.05 -1.78
N LEU A 79 -4.20 -9.80 -0.74
CA LEU A 79 -2.75 -9.83 -0.79
C LEU A 79 -2.18 -10.58 0.40
N LEU A 80 -1.28 -11.49 0.09
CA LEU A 80 -0.34 -12.04 1.05
C LEU A 80 0.99 -11.33 0.85
N ILE A 81 1.50 -10.67 1.88
CA ILE A 81 2.73 -9.89 1.82
C ILE A 81 3.76 -10.54 2.73
N ARG A 82 4.94 -10.84 2.20
CA ARG A 82 6.00 -11.52 2.93
C ARG A 82 7.31 -10.77 2.84
N LYS A 83 7.99 -10.67 3.97
CA LYS A 83 9.37 -10.25 4.01
C LYS A 83 10.26 -11.43 3.63
N LYS A 84 11.14 -11.22 2.65
CA LYS A 84 12.21 -12.17 2.33
C LYS A 84 13.55 -11.59 2.79
N GLY A 85 14.20 -12.32 3.71
CA GLY A 85 15.63 -12.21 3.94
C GLY A 85 16.28 -13.32 3.11
N GLU A 86 17.07 -13.00 2.11
CA GLU A 86 17.86 -14.00 1.40
C GLU A 86 19.15 -14.23 2.20
N ILE A 87 19.35 -15.48 2.64
CA ILE A 87 20.58 -15.92 3.36
C ILE A 87 21.83 -15.70 2.48
N VAL A 88 21.66 -15.63 1.16
CA VAL A 88 22.74 -15.42 0.19
C VAL A 88 23.13 -13.93 0.05
N GLU A 89 22.31 -13.00 0.52
CA GLU A 89 22.56 -11.55 0.46
C GLU A 89 23.18 -11.00 1.76
N VAL A 90 24.00 -11.77 2.48
CA VAL A 90 24.76 -11.27 3.64
C VAL A 90 25.66 -10.06 3.26
N LEU A 91 25.93 -9.85 1.99
CA LEU A 91 26.67 -8.71 1.46
C LEU A 91 25.76 -7.55 0.96
N SER A 92 24.48 -7.78 0.74
CA SER A 92 23.52 -6.70 0.42
C SER A 92 22.40 -6.70 1.46
N MET A 93 22.48 -5.84 2.45
CA MET A 93 21.52 -5.68 3.56
C MET A 93 20.13 -5.21 3.13
N ALA A 94 19.73 -5.34 1.88
CA ALA A 94 18.46 -4.84 1.38
C ALA A 94 17.36 -5.88 1.61
N ARG A 95 16.63 -5.72 2.71
CA ARG A 95 15.41 -6.47 2.99
C ARG A 95 14.34 -6.15 1.96
N LYS A 96 13.65 -7.19 1.44
CA LYS A 96 12.63 -7.05 0.40
C LYS A 96 11.29 -7.59 0.90
N TRP A 97 10.23 -6.86 0.63
CA TRP A 97 8.85 -7.29 0.81
C TRP A 97 8.26 -7.69 -0.53
N LYS A 98 7.55 -8.81 -0.59
CA LYS A 98 6.91 -9.33 -1.79
C LYS A 98 5.42 -9.48 -1.57
N GLY A 99 4.60 -8.84 -2.42
CA GLY A 99 3.14 -8.94 -2.42
C GLY A 99 2.67 -9.97 -3.44
N TYR A 100 1.81 -10.90 -2.99
CA TYR A 100 1.26 -11.98 -3.80
C TYR A 100 -0.26 -11.93 -3.79
N THR A 101 -0.88 -12.12 -4.95
CA THR A 101 -2.30 -12.46 -5.08
C THR A 101 -2.47 -13.97 -5.18
N THR A 102 -3.64 -14.47 -4.77
CA THR A 102 -4.01 -15.87 -4.99
C THR A 102 -4.80 -15.97 -6.30
N THR A 103 -4.45 -16.90 -7.18
CA THR A 103 -5.21 -17.21 -8.39
C THR A 103 -6.37 -18.13 -8.06
N PHE A 104 -7.34 -18.28 -9.00
CA PHE A 104 -8.45 -19.24 -8.86
C PHE A 104 -7.99 -20.68 -8.66
N GLU A 105 -6.82 -21.04 -9.18
CA GLU A 105 -6.19 -22.36 -9.02
C GLU A 105 -5.46 -22.53 -7.69
N GLY A 106 -5.53 -21.53 -6.78
CA GLY A 106 -4.83 -21.54 -5.49
C GLY A 106 -3.32 -21.24 -5.61
N SER A 107 -2.80 -21.00 -6.80
CA SER A 107 -1.39 -20.60 -6.97
C SER A 107 -1.18 -19.13 -6.59
N ARG A 108 0.05 -18.80 -6.14
CA ARG A 108 0.42 -17.44 -5.75
C ARG A 108 1.12 -16.73 -6.88
N LYS A 109 0.59 -15.57 -7.29
CA LYS A 109 1.21 -14.70 -8.30
C LYS A 109 1.87 -13.52 -7.59
N LEU A 110 3.19 -13.35 -7.79
CA LEU A 110 3.90 -12.15 -7.35
C LEU A 110 3.41 -10.95 -8.16
N VAL A 111 3.00 -9.88 -7.50
CA VAL A 111 2.48 -8.67 -8.15
C VAL A 111 3.36 -7.46 -7.93
N PHE A 112 4.02 -7.35 -6.78
CA PHE A 112 5.00 -6.29 -6.56
C PHE A 112 6.09 -6.69 -5.56
N THR A 113 7.21 -5.97 -5.62
CA THR A 113 8.32 -6.06 -4.66
C THR A 113 8.64 -4.66 -4.14
N LEU A 114 8.76 -4.49 -2.82
CA LEU A 114 9.20 -3.27 -2.16
C LEU A 114 10.55 -3.52 -1.49
N LYS A 115 11.52 -2.62 -1.73
CA LYS A 115 12.82 -2.65 -1.05
C LYS A 115 12.76 -1.82 0.22
N GLU A 116 13.02 -2.46 1.37
CA GLU A 116 13.12 -1.77 2.66
C GLU A 116 14.35 -0.85 2.66
N PRO A 117 14.27 0.37 3.20
CA PRO A 117 15.44 1.24 3.31
C PRO A 117 16.45 0.65 4.30
N ASN A 118 17.73 0.84 4.03
CA ASN A 118 18.82 0.33 4.89
C ASN A 118 18.79 0.94 6.30
N SER A 119 18.14 2.08 6.48
CA SER A 119 17.92 2.73 7.77
C SER A 119 16.56 3.42 7.79
N CYS A 120 15.75 3.13 8.81
CA CYS A 120 14.48 3.79 9.04
C CYS A 120 14.61 5.10 9.85
N ILE A 121 15.85 5.45 10.27
CA ILE A 121 16.14 6.62 11.12
C ILE A 121 16.24 7.89 10.26
N PHE A 122 16.75 7.76 9.04
CA PHE A 122 16.91 8.92 8.16
C PHE A 122 15.59 9.27 7.47
N LYS A 123 15.16 10.52 7.64
CA LYS A 123 14.06 11.09 6.84
C LYS A 123 14.49 11.16 5.38
N ASN A 124 13.52 10.96 4.47
CA ASN A 124 13.69 11.16 3.02
C ASN A 124 14.51 10.13 2.25
N ILE A 125 14.72 8.92 2.77
CA ILE A 125 15.23 7.83 1.93
C ILE A 125 14.06 7.29 1.08
N PRO A 126 14.10 7.41 -0.25
CA PRO A 126 13.02 6.94 -1.11
C PRO A 126 12.94 5.40 -1.10
N ILE A 127 11.74 4.86 -0.85
CA ILE A 127 11.48 3.43 -0.85
C ILE A 127 11.02 3.03 -2.24
N LYS A 128 11.77 2.14 -2.90
CA LYS A 128 11.49 1.70 -4.27
C LYS A 128 10.53 0.52 -4.29
N ILE A 129 9.53 0.59 -5.19
CA ILE A 129 8.55 -0.45 -5.44
C ILE A 129 8.62 -0.82 -6.91
N SER A 130 8.75 -2.11 -7.22
CA SER A 130 8.75 -2.66 -8.58
C SER A 130 7.53 -3.53 -8.78
N ILE A 131 6.81 -3.37 -9.89
CA ILE A 131 5.65 -4.17 -10.25
C ILE A 131 6.10 -5.32 -11.16
N GLU A 132 5.64 -6.53 -10.82
CA GLU A 132 5.88 -7.76 -11.59
C GLU A 132 4.71 -8.00 -12.55
N SER A 133 4.67 -7.28 -13.68
CA SER A 133 3.63 -7.46 -14.70
C SER A 133 4.17 -8.24 -15.89
N ARG A 134 3.47 -9.33 -16.27
CA ARG A 134 3.73 -10.05 -17.53
C ARG A 134 2.97 -9.47 -18.72
N ASP A 135 1.93 -8.65 -18.47
CA ASP A 135 0.94 -8.26 -19.49
C ASP A 135 1.23 -6.92 -20.20
N TYR A 136 2.27 -6.23 -19.82
CA TYR A 136 2.61 -4.93 -20.43
C TYR A 136 4.07 -4.94 -20.86
N GLY A 137 4.43 -5.62 -21.93
CA GLY A 137 5.75 -5.50 -22.55
C GLY A 137 6.86 -4.99 -21.59
N ASN A 138 8.10 -4.98 -21.91
CA ASN A 138 9.27 -4.67 -21.05
C ASN A 138 9.25 -3.35 -20.21
N ASN A 139 8.10 -2.72 -20.00
CA ASN A 139 7.94 -1.54 -19.14
C ASN A 139 7.65 -1.95 -17.69
N HIS A 140 8.71 -2.24 -16.93
CA HIS A 140 8.63 -2.34 -15.47
C HIS A 140 8.10 -1.02 -14.91
N ARG A 141 6.86 -1.03 -14.40
CA ARG A 141 6.33 0.13 -13.68
C ARG A 141 6.96 0.16 -12.30
N ASN A 142 7.77 1.18 -12.07
CA ASN A 142 8.38 1.43 -10.77
C ASN A 142 7.62 2.57 -10.08
N PHE A 143 7.48 2.42 -8.78
CA PHE A 143 6.95 3.48 -7.91
C PHE A 143 7.98 3.79 -6.83
N THR A 144 7.82 4.95 -6.22
CA THR A 144 8.69 5.39 -5.14
C THR A 144 7.85 5.99 -4.03
N VAL A 145 8.08 5.58 -2.78
CA VAL A 145 7.53 6.31 -1.64
C VAL A 145 8.51 7.43 -1.29
N ALA A 146 8.02 8.66 -1.32
CA ALA A 146 8.76 9.86 -0.93
C ALA A 146 8.10 10.50 0.29
N GLY A 147 8.88 11.18 1.15
CA GLY A 147 8.42 11.74 2.42
C GLY A 147 8.68 10.80 3.61
N TYR A 148 8.01 11.03 4.74
CA TYR A 148 8.27 10.30 5.98
C TYR A 148 6.98 9.75 6.61
N PHE A 149 6.74 8.46 6.46
CA PHE A 149 5.52 7.79 6.89
C PHE A 149 5.20 7.95 8.39
N PRO A 150 6.17 7.92 9.33
CA PRO A 150 5.88 8.14 10.75
C PRO A 150 5.25 9.49 11.07
N ASP A 151 5.46 10.51 10.24
CA ASP A 151 4.82 11.81 10.39
C ASP A 151 3.48 11.90 9.64
N ARG A 152 3.06 10.79 9.00
CA ARG A 152 1.89 10.74 8.10
C ARG A 152 1.99 11.80 7.00
N ASP A 153 3.19 12.00 6.49
CA ASP A 153 3.50 12.93 5.40
C ASP A 153 4.39 12.24 4.37
N CYS A 154 3.76 11.43 3.52
CA CYS A 154 4.45 10.77 2.41
C CYS A 154 3.52 10.59 1.21
N SER A 155 4.12 10.35 0.04
CA SER A 155 3.41 10.11 -1.21
C SER A 155 3.99 8.91 -1.94
N ILE A 156 3.14 8.17 -2.64
CA ILE A 156 3.56 7.16 -3.61
C ILE A 156 3.59 7.84 -4.98
N LEU A 157 4.77 7.87 -5.59
CA LEU A 157 5.02 8.51 -6.87
C LEU A 157 5.19 7.47 -7.97
N ASP A 158 4.71 7.75 -9.17
CA ASP A 158 5.01 6.98 -10.37
C ASP A 158 6.43 7.28 -10.90
N SER A 159 6.82 6.62 -11.98
CA SER A 159 8.15 6.81 -12.61
C SER A 159 8.38 8.19 -13.20
N LEU A 160 7.32 8.99 -13.36
CA LEU A 160 7.39 10.39 -13.84
C LEU A 160 7.40 11.38 -12.67
N GLY A 161 7.32 10.90 -11.41
CA GLY A 161 7.26 11.75 -10.23
C GLY A 161 5.85 12.25 -9.88
N ASN A 162 4.80 11.79 -10.57
CA ASN A 162 3.44 12.16 -10.23
C ASN A 162 2.94 11.37 -9.02
N ALA A 163 2.33 12.06 -8.06
CA ALA A 163 1.72 11.41 -6.90
C ALA A 163 0.48 10.62 -7.34
N ILE A 164 0.48 9.30 -7.11
CA ILE A 164 -0.66 8.41 -7.32
C ILE A 164 -1.46 8.21 -6.02
N ALA A 165 -0.80 8.36 -4.87
CA ALA A 165 -1.43 8.37 -3.56
C ALA A 165 -0.65 9.26 -2.60
N LYS A 166 -1.35 9.83 -1.59
CA LYS A 166 -0.78 10.66 -0.53
C LYS A 166 -1.30 10.22 0.83
N VAL A 167 -0.41 10.13 1.80
CA VAL A 167 -0.74 9.92 3.21
C VAL A 167 -0.65 11.26 3.93
N GLU A 168 -1.69 11.60 4.70
CA GLU A 168 -1.69 12.83 5.49
C GLU A 168 -2.47 12.67 6.81
N LEU A 169 -2.09 13.45 7.81
CA LEU A 169 -2.83 13.50 9.06
C LEU A 169 -4.27 13.98 8.82
N ARG A 170 -5.22 13.38 9.51
CA ARG A 170 -6.61 13.82 9.46
C ARG A 170 -6.76 15.18 10.14
N LYS A 171 -7.29 16.16 9.40
CA LYS A 171 -7.56 17.50 9.91
C LYS A 171 -8.84 17.51 10.76
N GLY A 172 -8.92 18.34 11.81
CA GLY A 172 -10.16 18.58 12.55
C GLY A 172 -10.43 17.68 13.76
N ILE A 173 -9.49 16.82 14.16
CA ILE A 173 -9.55 16.10 15.45
C ILE A 173 -8.64 16.83 16.43
N GLU A 174 -9.17 17.24 17.60
CA GLU A 174 -8.42 17.97 18.64
C GLU A 174 -7.20 17.21 19.15
N VAL A 175 -7.25 15.88 19.14
CA VAL A 175 -6.10 15.01 19.43
C VAL A 175 -5.50 14.55 18.10
N LYS A 176 -4.31 15.04 17.75
CA LYS A 176 -3.53 14.60 16.60
C LYS A 176 -2.97 13.18 16.84
N SER A 177 -3.86 12.19 16.96
CA SER A 177 -3.43 10.80 17.02
C SER A 177 -2.90 10.38 15.65
N LYS A 178 -1.68 9.86 15.62
CA LYS A 178 -1.08 9.27 14.41
C LYS A 178 -1.70 7.91 14.05
N ASP A 179 -2.61 7.41 14.90
CA ASP A 179 -3.29 6.13 14.71
C ASP A 179 -4.45 6.23 13.70
N VAL A 180 -4.92 7.47 13.42
CA VAL A 180 -5.97 7.73 12.43
C VAL A 180 -5.47 8.76 11.43
N TYR A 181 -5.44 8.38 10.15
CA TYR A 181 -4.94 9.23 9.08
C TYR A 181 -5.65 8.97 7.76
N ASN A 182 -5.51 9.89 6.82
CA ASN A 182 -6.10 9.79 5.50
C ASN A 182 -5.09 9.25 4.47
N VAL A 183 -5.61 8.49 3.52
CA VAL A 183 -4.90 8.10 2.29
C VAL A 183 -5.73 8.57 1.11
N ILE A 184 -5.21 9.56 0.38
CA ILE A 184 -5.84 10.11 -0.82
C ILE A 184 -5.29 9.34 -2.00
N ILE A 185 -6.16 8.73 -2.81
CA ILE A 185 -5.78 7.88 -3.94
C ILE A 185 -6.37 8.47 -5.22
N LYS A 186 -5.53 8.70 -6.21
CA LYS A 186 -5.94 9.28 -7.49
C LYS A 186 -6.87 8.35 -8.28
N ALA A 187 -7.71 8.96 -9.14
CA ALA A 187 -8.55 8.23 -10.06
C ALA A 187 -7.73 7.23 -10.90
N GLY A 188 -8.29 6.05 -11.16
CA GLY A 188 -7.65 4.99 -11.92
C GLY A 188 -6.59 4.17 -11.18
N VAL A 189 -6.26 4.50 -9.93
CA VAL A 189 -5.25 3.79 -9.14
C VAL A 189 -5.88 2.69 -8.30
N ASP A 190 -5.23 1.54 -8.27
CA ASP A 190 -5.63 0.36 -7.49
C ASP A 190 -5.45 0.62 -5.99
N GLN A 191 -6.57 0.71 -5.28
CA GLN A 191 -6.61 0.99 -3.84
C GLN A 191 -6.01 -0.15 -3.02
N ALA A 192 -6.24 -1.42 -3.41
CA ALA A 192 -5.69 -2.57 -2.69
C ALA A 192 -4.15 -2.60 -2.77
N PHE A 193 -3.56 -2.21 -3.91
CA PHE A 193 -2.12 -2.02 -4.04
C PHE A 193 -1.60 -0.94 -3.08
N VAL A 194 -2.22 0.24 -3.09
CA VAL A 194 -1.81 1.36 -2.22
C VAL A 194 -1.88 0.96 -0.74
N ILE A 195 -2.99 0.34 -0.31
CA ILE A 195 -3.16 -0.09 1.09
C ILE A 195 -2.18 -1.22 1.44
N GLY A 196 -1.85 -2.11 0.51
CA GLY A 196 -0.79 -3.11 0.69
C GLY A 196 0.59 -2.48 0.94
N VAL A 197 0.93 -1.41 0.21
CA VAL A 197 2.15 -0.63 0.46
C VAL A 197 2.10 0.03 1.85
N ILE A 198 0.97 0.63 2.23
CA ILE A 198 0.78 1.24 3.56
C ILE A 198 0.97 0.20 4.67
N ALA A 199 0.48 -1.04 4.50
CA ALA A 199 0.68 -2.11 5.49
C ALA A 199 2.16 -2.44 5.70
N ILE A 200 2.96 -2.45 4.63
CA ILE A 200 4.42 -2.64 4.74
C ILE A 200 5.08 -1.45 5.45
N LEU A 201 4.69 -0.21 5.11
CA LEU A 201 5.24 0.98 5.77
C LEU A 201 4.91 0.99 7.26
N ASP A 202 3.68 0.64 7.64
CA ASP A 202 3.26 0.52 9.02
C ASP A 202 4.13 -0.51 9.77
N TYR A 203 4.39 -1.67 9.17
CA TYR A 203 5.28 -2.69 9.74
C TYR A 203 6.72 -2.18 9.90
N ILE A 204 7.31 -1.61 8.85
CA ILE A 204 8.71 -1.14 8.83
C ILE A 204 8.96 -0.11 9.92
N TYR A 205 8.03 0.81 10.12
CA TYR A 205 8.14 1.91 11.08
C TYR A 205 7.57 1.59 12.47
N GLY A 206 7.31 0.31 12.75
CA GLY A 206 6.91 -0.15 14.09
C GLY A 206 5.46 0.15 14.46
N GLY A 207 4.58 0.27 13.46
CA GLY A 207 3.15 0.47 13.64
C GLY A 207 2.40 -0.81 14.04
N SER A 208 1.08 -0.76 13.96
CA SER A 208 0.16 -1.80 14.46
C SER A 208 0.26 -3.15 13.74
N THR A 209 0.80 -3.19 12.51
CA THR A 209 0.98 -4.44 11.75
C THR A 209 2.23 -5.23 12.16
N ARG A 210 3.09 -4.68 13.02
CA ARG A 210 4.30 -5.36 13.50
C ARG A 210 3.96 -6.34 14.61
N CYS A 211 4.45 -7.55 14.49
CA CYS A 211 4.38 -8.58 15.55
C CYS A 211 5.52 -8.45 16.54
#